data_c3baebced8dd7f0b4a2b27e455a1a61e
#
_entry.id   c3baebced8dd7f0b4a2b27e455a1a61e
#
_cell.length_a   1.000
_cell.length_b   1.000
_cell.length_c   1.000
_cell.angle_alpha   90.00
_cell.angle_beta   90.00
_cell.angle_gamma   90.00
#
_symmetry.space_group_name_H-M   'P 1'
#
loop_
_entity.id
_entity.type
_entity.pdbx_description
1 polymer ?
#
loop_
_entity_poly.entity_id
_entity_poly.type
_entity_poly.pdbx_seq_one_letter_code
_entity_poly.pdbx_strand_id
1 'polypeptide(L)'
;MKKPVIVISPQTHEVKGLPFEMKMYATPEKNAWQLAQRGAIPVMPSFLSEEEAEQLMAMADGLFMTGGADVGPDLYGEEVEEFCGEIEKDRDVSDMNLLKAAAKLKKPIFSLCRGSQITNVFFGGKLYQDLATQLGDKIKHPDYFTTKTEDSHKVKIVEGTPLHKLLGKDEIGVNSTHHQGYKVLGEKLVPMAYAEDGLVESFYLDDDTQWVRCYQWHPEMQDFNENMDKILQDFVNACIENMNK
;
A
#
# COMPACT_ATOMS: atom_id res chain seq x y z
N MET A 1 -2.46 3.03 -28.15
CA MET A 1 -1.70 2.01 -27.38
C MET A 1 -2.67 1.33 -26.41
N LYS A 2 -2.46 0.04 -26.15
CA LYS A 2 -3.22 -0.70 -25.13
C LYS A 2 -2.88 -0.11 -23.75
N LYS A 3 -3.90 0.07 -22.91
CA LYS A 3 -3.73 0.59 -21.55
C LYS A 3 -3.53 -0.57 -20.57
N PRO A 4 -2.66 -0.48 -19.56
CA PRO A 4 -2.52 -1.51 -18.55
C PRO A 4 -3.79 -1.62 -17.70
N VAL A 5 -4.19 -2.85 -17.38
CA VAL A 5 -5.27 -3.17 -16.45
C VAL A 5 -4.65 -3.35 -15.06
N ILE A 6 -5.08 -2.55 -14.10
CA ILE A 6 -4.55 -2.56 -12.73
C ILE A 6 -5.66 -2.95 -11.76
N VAL A 7 -5.46 -4.05 -11.05
CA VAL A 7 -6.37 -4.48 -9.98
C VAL A 7 -6.13 -3.62 -8.74
N ILE A 8 -7.21 -3.09 -8.17
CA ILE A 8 -7.20 -2.33 -6.90
C ILE A 8 -7.81 -3.20 -5.81
N SER A 9 -7.09 -3.46 -4.72
CA SER A 9 -7.66 -4.20 -3.58
C SER A 9 -8.80 -3.40 -2.93
N PRO A 10 -10.00 -4.00 -2.74
CA PRO A 10 -11.13 -3.32 -2.12
C PRO A 10 -11.06 -3.35 -0.59
N GLN A 11 -11.86 -2.49 0.04
CA GLN A 11 -12.29 -2.58 1.43
C GLN A 11 -13.80 -2.70 1.47
N THR A 12 -14.39 -3.09 2.62
CA THR A 12 -15.83 -2.97 2.79
C THR A 12 -16.20 -1.62 3.39
N HIS A 13 -17.38 -1.15 3.04
CA HIS A 13 -17.97 0.07 3.61
C HIS A 13 -19.44 -0.17 3.94
N GLU A 14 -19.81 0.12 5.20
CA GLU A 14 -21.20 0.08 5.63
C GLU A 14 -21.92 1.37 5.25
N VAL A 15 -23.01 1.25 4.52
CA VAL A 15 -23.85 2.40 4.18
C VAL A 15 -24.81 2.68 5.33
N LYS A 16 -24.53 3.76 6.08
CA LYS A 16 -25.36 4.18 7.21
C LYS A 16 -26.59 4.97 6.75
N GLY A 17 -27.66 4.93 7.57
CA GLY A 17 -28.88 5.72 7.33
C GLY A 17 -29.94 5.05 6.44
N LEU A 18 -29.72 3.81 6.02
CA LEU A 18 -30.74 2.99 5.35
C LEU A 18 -31.57 2.20 6.37
N PRO A 19 -32.84 1.83 6.04
CA PRO A 19 -33.69 0.99 6.89
C PRO A 19 -33.27 -0.49 6.90
N PHE A 20 -32.20 -0.85 6.22
CA PHE A 20 -31.61 -2.20 6.11
C PHE A 20 -30.07 -2.08 6.11
N GLU A 21 -29.39 -3.14 6.52
CA GLU A 21 -27.93 -3.22 6.47
C GLU A 21 -27.47 -3.38 5.00
N MET A 22 -26.51 -2.52 4.58
CA MET A 22 -25.89 -2.62 3.27
C MET A 22 -24.38 -2.48 3.42
N LYS A 23 -23.64 -3.48 2.94
CA LYS A 23 -22.18 -3.42 2.76
C LYS A 23 -21.84 -3.29 1.29
N MET A 24 -20.86 -2.49 0.98
CA MET A 24 -20.32 -2.31 -0.39
C MET A 24 -18.83 -2.58 -0.39
N TYR A 25 -18.35 -3.16 -1.49
CA TYR A 25 -16.91 -3.07 -1.80
C TYR A 25 -16.61 -1.67 -2.28
N ALA A 26 -15.58 -1.05 -1.74
CA ALA A 26 -15.24 0.33 -2.02
C ALA A 26 -13.73 0.56 -2.04
N THR A 27 -13.32 1.65 -2.64
CA THR A 27 -11.99 2.25 -2.53
C THR A 27 -12.16 3.75 -2.60
N PRO A 28 -11.32 4.57 -1.95
CA PRO A 28 -11.33 6.00 -2.18
C PRO A 28 -11.25 6.32 -3.68
N GLU A 29 -12.08 7.24 -4.14
CA GLU A 29 -12.15 7.65 -5.55
C GLU A 29 -10.75 7.98 -6.11
N LYS A 30 -9.92 8.65 -5.31
CA LYS A 30 -8.55 9.03 -5.67
C LYS A 30 -7.70 7.86 -6.15
N ASN A 31 -7.83 6.68 -5.58
CA ASN A 31 -7.07 5.50 -6.00
C ASN A 31 -7.32 5.17 -7.48
N ALA A 32 -8.58 5.06 -7.88
CA ALA A 32 -8.95 4.76 -9.26
C ALA A 32 -8.69 5.95 -10.19
N TRP A 33 -9.01 7.17 -9.73
CA TRP A 33 -8.81 8.39 -10.51
C TRP A 33 -7.35 8.62 -10.87
N GLN A 34 -6.42 8.50 -9.91
CA GLN A 34 -4.98 8.67 -10.12
C GLN A 34 -4.42 7.70 -11.17
N LEU A 35 -4.85 6.45 -11.13
CA LEU A 35 -4.44 5.44 -12.13
C LEU A 35 -5.02 5.76 -13.52
N ALA A 36 -6.30 6.15 -13.59
CA ALA A 36 -6.96 6.48 -14.84
C ALA A 36 -6.34 7.73 -15.51
N GLN A 37 -5.97 8.77 -14.74
CA GLN A 37 -5.30 9.97 -15.26
C GLN A 37 -3.93 9.63 -15.90
N ARG A 38 -3.26 8.57 -15.44
CA ARG A 38 -1.98 8.09 -15.98
C ARG A 38 -2.13 7.03 -17.09
N GLY A 39 -3.36 6.86 -17.58
CA GLY A 39 -3.64 6.02 -18.74
C GLY A 39 -3.84 4.54 -18.43
N ALA A 40 -4.03 4.15 -17.17
CA ALA A 40 -4.39 2.79 -16.78
C ALA A 40 -5.92 2.57 -16.81
N ILE A 41 -6.34 1.30 -16.75
CA ILE A 41 -7.72 0.87 -16.51
C ILE A 41 -7.78 0.26 -15.11
N PRO A 42 -8.30 1.01 -14.10
CA PRO A 42 -8.47 0.48 -12.76
C PRO A 42 -9.66 -0.49 -12.70
N VAL A 43 -9.46 -1.64 -12.06
CA VAL A 43 -10.50 -2.66 -11.84
C VAL A 43 -10.53 -3.03 -10.37
N MET A 44 -11.67 -2.90 -9.73
CA MET A 44 -11.88 -3.27 -8.33
C MET A 44 -12.78 -4.50 -8.25
N PRO A 45 -12.28 -5.66 -7.77
CA PRO A 45 -13.08 -6.87 -7.57
C PRO A 45 -13.87 -6.83 -6.26
N SER A 46 -14.62 -7.91 -5.98
CA SER A 46 -15.01 -8.31 -4.62
C SER A 46 -13.82 -8.92 -3.87
N PHE A 47 -14.00 -9.39 -2.62
CA PHE A 47 -13.03 -10.29 -2.00
C PHE A 47 -12.97 -11.61 -2.75
N LEU A 48 -11.77 -12.12 -2.95
CA LEU A 48 -11.47 -13.22 -3.86
C LEU A 48 -10.88 -14.43 -3.12
N SER A 49 -11.31 -15.62 -3.53
CA SER A 49 -10.60 -16.86 -3.27
C SER A 49 -9.24 -16.90 -3.98
N GLU A 50 -8.37 -17.86 -3.64
CA GLU A 50 -7.05 -18.01 -4.26
C GLU A 50 -7.18 -18.27 -5.77
N GLU A 51 -8.11 -19.11 -6.20
CA GLU A 51 -8.34 -19.42 -7.62
C GLU A 51 -8.84 -18.19 -8.40
N GLU A 52 -9.80 -17.45 -7.84
CA GLU A 52 -10.32 -16.22 -8.47
C GLU A 52 -9.25 -15.12 -8.56
N ALA A 53 -8.41 -14.98 -7.52
CA ALA A 53 -7.29 -14.04 -7.53
C ALA A 53 -6.26 -14.41 -8.62
N GLU A 54 -5.93 -15.70 -8.79
CA GLU A 54 -5.04 -16.16 -9.87
C GLU A 54 -5.64 -15.85 -11.25
N GLN A 55 -6.92 -16.13 -11.47
CA GLN A 55 -7.59 -15.86 -12.74
C GLN A 55 -7.62 -14.36 -13.04
N LEU A 56 -7.96 -13.53 -12.06
CA LEU A 56 -8.00 -12.08 -12.23
C LEU A 56 -6.60 -11.51 -12.51
N MET A 57 -5.60 -11.91 -11.73
CA MET A 57 -4.23 -11.41 -11.91
C MET A 57 -3.58 -11.89 -13.22
N ALA A 58 -4.02 -13.02 -13.79
CA ALA A 58 -3.60 -13.44 -15.13
C ALA A 58 -4.09 -12.48 -16.23
N MET A 59 -5.22 -11.81 -16.04
CA MET A 59 -5.78 -10.82 -16.98
C MET A 59 -5.26 -9.39 -16.70
N ALA A 60 -4.66 -9.14 -15.55
CA ALA A 60 -4.19 -7.84 -15.12
C ALA A 60 -2.69 -7.62 -15.42
N ASP A 61 -2.28 -6.38 -15.44
CA ASP A 61 -0.91 -5.95 -15.68
C ASP A 61 -0.20 -5.43 -14.43
N GLY A 62 -0.93 -5.22 -13.32
CA GLY A 62 -0.40 -4.80 -12.02
C GLY A 62 -1.42 -4.89 -10.90
N LEU A 63 -0.93 -4.84 -9.66
CA LEU A 63 -1.70 -4.87 -8.42
C LEU A 63 -1.46 -3.61 -7.59
N PHE A 64 -2.52 -2.92 -7.21
CA PHE A 64 -2.52 -1.78 -6.30
C PHE A 64 -3.20 -2.16 -4.99
N MET A 65 -2.43 -2.26 -3.91
CA MET A 65 -2.90 -2.56 -2.57
C MET A 65 -3.21 -1.27 -1.81
N THR A 66 -4.43 -1.13 -1.33
CA THR A 66 -4.92 0.14 -0.76
C THR A 66 -4.83 0.20 0.77
N GLY A 67 -4.95 1.41 1.32
CA GLY A 67 -5.09 1.65 2.77
C GLY A 67 -6.39 1.07 3.35
N GLY A 68 -6.58 1.18 4.66
CA GLY A 68 -7.81 0.74 5.37
C GLY A 68 -7.60 0.32 6.81
N ALA A 69 -8.45 -0.58 7.31
CA ALA A 69 -8.43 -1.16 8.64
C ALA A 69 -7.12 -1.92 8.95
N ASP A 70 -6.89 -2.30 10.21
CA ASP A 70 -5.65 -2.96 10.62
C ASP A 70 -5.47 -4.35 10.00
N VAL A 71 -4.21 -4.73 9.80
CA VAL A 71 -3.84 -6.10 9.40
C VAL A 71 -3.91 -7.02 10.61
N GLY A 72 -4.58 -8.16 10.48
CA GLY A 72 -4.72 -9.13 11.57
C GLY A 72 -3.37 -9.64 12.08
N PRO A 73 -3.07 -9.52 13.40
CA PRO A 73 -1.82 -9.98 13.99
C PRO A 73 -1.55 -11.47 13.86
N ASP A 74 -2.59 -12.29 13.72
CA ASP A 74 -2.50 -13.71 13.45
C ASP A 74 -1.74 -14.04 12.14
N LEU A 75 -1.75 -13.15 11.16
CA LEU A 75 -1.01 -13.30 9.91
C LEU A 75 0.53 -13.23 10.08
N TYR A 76 1.01 -12.58 11.15
CA TYR A 76 2.44 -12.49 11.46
C TYR A 76 2.81 -13.12 12.82
N GLY A 77 1.91 -14.02 13.33
CA GLY A 77 2.16 -14.87 14.49
C GLY A 77 2.19 -14.13 15.82
N GLU A 78 1.42 -13.05 15.96
CA GLU A 78 1.24 -12.30 17.21
C GLU A 78 -0.23 -12.35 17.65
N GLU A 79 -0.47 -12.17 18.97
CA GLU A 79 -1.82 -12.02 19.52
C GLU A 79 -2.33 -10.61 19.27
N VAL A 80 -3.65 -10.44 19.24
CA VAL A 80 -4.28 -9.12 19.08
C VAL A 80 -4.16 -8.35 20.40
N GLU A 81 -3.47 -7.22 20.38
CA GLU A 81 -3.32 -6.32 21.54
C GLU A 81 -4.54 -5.39 21.68
N GLU A 82 -4.76 -4.86 22.90
CA GLU A 82 -5.91 -4.02 23.21
C GLU A 82 -5.98 -2.69 22.43
N PHE A 83 -4.83 -2.24 21.90
CA PHE A 83 -4.69 -1.03 21.10
C PHE A 83 -4.72 -1.29 19.59
N CYS A 84 -4.87 -2.55 19.16
CA CYS A 84 -5.11 -2.88 17.76
C CYS A 84 -6.50 -2.38 17.35
N GLY A 85 -6.61 -1.80 16.16
CA GLY A 85 -7.85 -1.27 15.64
C GLY A 85 -8.77 -2.35 15.05
N GLU A 86 -9.69 -1.93 14.18
CA GLU A 86 -10.61 -2.83 13.50
C GLU A 86 -9.85 -3.74 12.52
N ILE A 87 -10.14 -5.04 12.56
CA ILE A 87 -9.56 -6.06 11.67
C ILE A 87 -10.65 -6.59 10.73
N GLU A 88 -10.38 -6.53 9.43
CA GLU A 88 -11.27 -7.04 8.38
C GLU A 88 -10.71 -8.37 7.84
N LYS A 89 -11.00 -9.49 8.54
CA LYS A 89 -10.40 -10.82 8.25
C LYS A 89 -10.64 -11.31 6.81
N ASP A 90 -11.83 -11.10 6.28
CA ASP A 90 -12.14 -11.51 4.90
C ASP A 90 -11.30 -10.74 3.88
N ARG A 91 -11.01 -9.47 4.17
CA ARG A 91 -10.09 -8.65 3.39
C ARG A 91 -8.65 -9.13 3.49
N ASP A 92 -8.20 -9.48 4.70
CA ASP A 92 -6.86 -10.04 4.92
C ASP A 92 -6.63 -11.28 4.04
N VAL A 93 -7.61 -12.19 4.03
CA VAL A 93 -7.56 -13.40 3.18
C VAL A 93 -7.52 -13.04 1.70
N SER A 94 -8.39 -12.15 1.24
CA SER A 94 -8.45 -11.72 -0.16
C SER A 94 -7.17 -11.00 -0.59
N ASP A 95 -6.64 -10.11 0.24
CA ASP A 95 -5.41 -9.36 -0.04
C ASP A 95 -4.19 -10.30 -0.12
N MET A 96 -4.10 -11.29 0.78
CA MET A 96 -3.05 -12.32 0.72
C MET A 96 -3.16 -13.18 -0.55
N ASN A 97 -4.38 -13.51 -1.01
CA ASN A 97 -4.58 -14.24 -2.26
C ASN A 97 -4.16 -13.42 -3.49
N LEU A 98 -4.49 -12.11 -3.52
CA LEU A 98 -4.03 -11.20 -4.57
C LEU A 98 -2.50 -11.07 -4.59
N LEU A 99 -1.85 -10.93 -3.43
CA LEU A 99 -0.39 -10.85 -3.32
C LEU A 99 0.29 -12.14 -3.80
N LYS A 100 -0.23 -13.33 -3.40
CA LYS A 100 0.27 -14.63 -3.89
C LYS A 100 0.17 -14.73 -5.41
N ALA A 101 -0.98 -14.38 -5.98
CA ALA A 101 -1.21 -14.44 -7.42
C ALA A 101 -0.28 -13.47 -8.17
N ALA A 102 -0.17 -12.22 -7.70
CA ALA A 102 0.72 -11.22 -8.29
C ALA A 102 2.20 -11.64 -8.21
N ALA A 103 2.64 -12.20 -7.08
CA ALA A 103 4.01 -12.70 -6.91
C ALA A 103 4.32 -13.88 -7.83
N LYS A 104 3.39 -14.86 -7.91
CA LYS A 104 3.51 -16.02 -8.81
C LYS A 104 3.64 -15.61 -10.27
N LEU A 105 2.89 -14.59 -10.70
CA LEU A 105 2.85 -14.09 -12.07
C LEU A 105 3.85 -12.95 -12.33
N LYS A 106 4.67 -12.59 -11.35
CA LYS A 106 5.66 -11.50 -11.42
C LYS A 106 5.05 -10.15 -11.84
N LYS A 107 3.81 -9.90 -11.46
CA LYS A 107 3.13 -8.63 -11.73
C LYS A 107 3.69 -7.53 -10.83
N PRO A 108 3.82 -6.28 -11.32
CA PRO A 108 4.13 -5.13 -10.48
C PRO A 108 3.15 -4.99 -9.32
N ILE A 109 3.67 -4.75 -8.12
CA ILE A 109 2.89 -4.53 -6.90
C ILE A 109 3.22 -3.14 -6.35
N PHE A 110 2.20 -2.30 -6.23
CA PHE A 110 2.25 -0.99 -5.60
C PHE A 110 1.35 -0.99 -4.38
N SER A 111 1.88 -0.62 -3.22
CA SER A 111 1.16 -0.78 -1.95
C SER A 111 1.23 0.48 -1.10
N LEU A 112 0.10 0.91 -0.56
CA LEU A 112 -0.04 2.12 0.26
C LEU A 112 -0.61 1.80 1.64
N CYS A 113 -0.04 2.42 2.68
CA CYS A 113 -0.52 2.38 4.06
C CYS A 113 -0.77 0.93 4.51
N ARG A 114 -2.00 0.52 4.86
CA ARG A 114 -2.34 -0.87 5.18
C ARG A 114 -1.91 -1.86 4.08
N GLY A 115 -2.07 -1.49 2.81
CA GLY A 115 -1.63 -2.32 1.69
C GLY A 115 -0.13 -2.63 1.74
N SER A 116 0.69 -1.67 2.14
CA SER A 116 2.13 -1.88 2.32
C SER A 116 2.45 -2.72 3.56
N GLN A 117 1.64 -2.61 4.62
CA GLN A 117 1.77 -3.41 5.83
C GLN A 117 1.48 -4.89 5.57
N ILE A 118 0.36 -5.22 4.90
CA ILE A 118 0.06 -6.61 4.54
C ILE A 118 1.04 -7.17 3.50
N THR A 119 1.58 -6.32 2.61
CA THR A 119 2.66 -6.72 1.70
C THR A 119 3.94 -7.07 2.48
N ASN A 120 4.31 -6.29 3.51
CA ASN A 120 5.41 -6.65 4.42
C ASN A 120 5.19 -8.00 5.09
N VAL A 121 3.97 -8.23 5.62
CA VAL A 121 3.58 -9.50 6.26
C VAL A 121 3.64 -10.67 5.26
N PHE A 122 3.19 -10.48 4.03
CA PHE A 122 3.28 -11.48 2.96
C PHE A 122 4.72 -11.94 2.72
N PHE A 123 5.71 -11.07 2.84
CA PHE A 123 7.14 -11.40 2.75
C PHE A 123 7.75 -11.85 4.09
N GLY A 124 6.94 -12.14 5.11
CA GLY A 124 7.38 -12.67 6.42
C GLY A 124 7.77 -11.59 7.44
N GLY A 125 7.44 -10.34 7.19
CA GLY A 125 7.64 -9.24 8.13
C GLY A 125 6.64 -9.20 9.28
N LYS A 126 6.84 -8.26 10.21
CA LYS A 126 5.97 -7.99 11.36
C LYS A 126 5.63 -6.52 11.47
N LEU A 127 4.55 -6.21 12.20
CA LEU A 127 4.06 -4.85 12.39
C LEU A 127 4.12 -4.44 13.87
N TYR A 128 4.28 -3.14 14.10
CA TYR A 128 3.79 -2.50 15.30
C TYR A 128 2.28 -2.39 15.18
N GLN A 129 1.55 -2.87 16.19
CA GLN A 129 0.08 -2.79 16.20
C GLN A 129 -0.41 -1.39 16.57
N ASP A 130 0.40 -0.63 17.33
CA ASP A 130 0.22 0.80 17.59
C ASP A 130 1.57 1.47 17.86
N LEU A 131 1.92 2.43 17.01
CA LEU A 131 3.21 3.12 17.08
C LEU A 131 3.37 3.93 18.37
N ALA A 132 2.31 4.65 18.78
CA ALA A 132 2.37 5.48 19.97
C ALA A 132 2.68 4.67 21.22
N THR A 133 2.06 3.50 21.35
CA THR A 133 2.24 2.60 22.50
C THR A 133 3.54 1.83 22.45
N GLN A 134 3.96 1.36 21.28
CA GLN A 134 5.10 0.42 21.15
C GLN A 134 6.41 1.09 20.74
N LEU A 135 6.38 2.25 20.07
CA LEU A 135 7.57 2.99 19.62
C LEU A 135 7.71 4.35 20.33
N GLY A 136 6.59 4.91 20.81
CA GLY A 136 6.51 6.24 21.40
C GLY A 136 5.93 7.27 20.43
N ASP A 137 5.70 8.48 20.92
CA ASP A 137 4.98 9.56 20.23
C ASP A 137 5.89 10.72 19.75
N LYS A 138 7.15 10.46 19.52
CA LYS A 138 8.14 11.45 19.04
C LYS A 138 7.67 12.11 17.73
N ILE A 139 7.06 11.35 16.85
CA ILE A 139 6.37 11.80 15.66
C ILE A 139 4.92 11.32 15.74
N LYS A 140 3.97 12.18 15.40
CA LYS A 140 2.56 11.81 15.32
C LYS A 140 2.24 11.26 13.93
N HIS A 141 2.39 9.96 13.76
CA HIS A 141 2.03 9.28 12.50
C HIS A 141 0.53 9.31 12.21
N PRO A 142 -0.41 9.14 13.19
CA PRO A 142 -1.82 9.40 12.96
C PRO A 142 -2.13 10.90 13.10
N ASP A 143 -1.73 11.70 12.11
CA ASP A 143 -2.04 13.13 12.08
C ASP A 143 -3.43 13.37 11.48
N TYR A 144 -4.45 13.29 12.35
CA TYR A 144 -5.85 13.55 11.97
C TYR A 144 -6.20 15.03 11.87
N PHE A 145 -5.28 15.94 12.23
CA PHE A 145 -5.48 17.40 12.22
C PHE A 145 -4.98 18.04 10.94
N THR A 146 -3.98 17.44 10.29
CA THR A 146 -3.53 17.83 8.96
C THR A 146 -4.44 17.23 7.91
N THR A 147 -4.69 17.96 6.83
CA THR A 147 -5.43 17.39 5.70
C THR A 147 -4.54 16.33 5.04
N LYS A 148 -5.14 15.24 4.55
CA LYS A 148 -4.38 14.19 3.82
C LYS A 148 -3.62 14.73 2.58
N THR A 149 -3.85 15.98 2.22
CA THR A 149 -3.24 16.69 1.09
C THR A 149 -1.98 17.47 1.46
N GLU A 150 -1.68 17.63 2.76
CA GLU A 150 -0.51 18.36 3.26
C GLU A 150 0.51 17.41 3.87
N ASP A 151 1.76 17.88 4.00
CA ASP A 151 2.83 17.13 4.65
C ASP A 151 2.63 17.14 6.17
N SER A 152 2.66 15.95 6.78
CA SER A 152 2.60 15.77 8.23
C SER A 152 4.00 15.75 8.86
N HIS A 153 4.93 15.08 8.19
CA HIS A 153 6.33 15.00 8.60
C HIS A 153 7.25 14.80 7.39
N LYS A 154 8.56 14.73 7.65
CA LYS A 154 9.55 14.47 6.64
C LYS A 154 10.09 13.06 6.72
N VAL A 155 10.50 12.52 5.56
CA VAL A 155 11.20 11.26 5.46
C VAL A 155 12.54 11.45 4.77
N LYS A 156 13.59 10.81 5.31
CA LYS A 156 14.91 10.73 4.68
C LYS A 156 14.95 9.57 3.71
N ILE A 157 15.31 9.84 2.48
CA ILE A 157 15.40 8.84 1.42
C ILE A 157 16.79 8.19 1.45
N VAL A 158 16.82 6.87 1.36
CA VAL A 158 18.09 6.11 1.35
C VAL A 158 18.73 6.23 -0.02
N GLU A 159 19.98 6.70 -0.04
CA GLU A 159 20.78 6.88 -1.26
C GLU A 159 20.90 5.58 -2.07
N GLY A 160 20.86 5.70 -3.38
CA GLY A 160 21.00 4.59 -4.33
C GLY A 160 19.76 3.71 -4.50
N THR A 161 18.74 3.88 -3.66
CA THR A 161 17.47 3.14 -3.78
C THR A 161 16.66 3.57 -5.01
N PRO A 162 15.65 2.77 -5.41
CA PRO A 162 14.75 3.16 -6.49
C PRO A 162 14.05 4.50 -6.26
N LEU A 163 13.62 4.80 -5.04
CA LEU A 163 12.98 6.07 -4.70
C LEU A 163 13.96 7.25 -4.84
N HIS A 164 15.21 7.09 -4.37
CA HIS A 164 16.25 8.10 -4.53
C HIS A 164 16.55 8.39 -6.02
N LYS A 165 16.69 7.33 -6.83
CA LYS A 165 16.91 7.46 -8.28
C LYS A 165 15.74 8.13 -8.99
N LEU A 166 14.50 7.85 -8.57
CA LEU A 166 13.29 8.41 -9.15
C LEU A 166 13.13 9.92 -8.87
N LEU A 167 13.37 10.32 -7.61
CA LEU A 167 13.11 11.69 -7.16
C LEU A 167 14.34 12.61 -7.24
N GLY A 168 15.56 12.06 -7.13
CA GLY A 168 16.80 12.83 -7.05
C GLY A 168 16.87 13.71 -5.81
N LYS A 169 16.32 13.27 -4.67
CA LYS A 169 16.21 14.02 -3.42
C LYS A 169 16.59 13.14 -2.24
N ASP A 170 17.20 13.72 -1.22
CA ASP A 170 17.58 13.05 0.02
C ASP A 170 16.46 13.09 1.08
N GLU A 171 15.52 14.03 0.95
CA GLU A 171 14.42 14.23 1.89
C GLU A 171 13.17 14.78 1.16
N ILE A 172 11.99 14.33 1.57
CA ILE A 172 10.69 14.86 1.14
C ILE A 172 9.72 14.96 2.31
N GLY A 173 8.71 15.82 2.21
CA GLY A 173 7.54 15.81 3.07
C GLY A 173 6.54 14.76 2.62
N VAL A 174 5.82 14.15 3.58
CA VAL A 174 4.78 13.13 3.35
C VAL A 174 3.59 13.37 4.28
N ASN A 175 2.39 12.99 3.82
CA ASN A 175 1.21 12.91 4.67
C ASN A 175 1.24 11.65 5.54
N SER A 176 0.50 11.63 6.64
CA SER A 176 0.49 10.48 7.56
C SER A 176 -0.85 10.33 8.25
N THR A 177 -1.46 9.15 8.13
CA THR A 177 -2.74 8.82 8.74
C THR A 177 -2.77 7.37 9.26
N HIS A 178 -1.64 6.84 9.72
CA HIS A 178 -1.50 5.46 10.17
C HIS A 178 -1.06 5.42 11.63
N HIS A 179 -1.53 4.42 12.38
CA HIS A 179 -1.06 4.15 13.74
C HIS A 179 -0.28 2.83 13.82
N GLN A 180 -0.35 1.98 12.78
CA GLN A 180 0.49 0.81 12.61
C GLN A 180 1.71 1.12 11.74
N GLY A 181 2.76 0.30 11.83
CA GLY A 181 3.98 0.46 11.04
C GLY A 181 4.84 -0.80 11.03
N TYR A 182 5.91 -0.79 10.25
CA TYR A 182 6.77 -1.98 10.09
C TYR A 182 7.70 -2.14 11.30
N LYS A 183 7.54 -3.26 12.04
CA LYS A 183 8.41 -3.66 13.16
C LYS A 183 9.62 -4.46 12.68
N VAL A 184 9.39 -5.36 11.74
CA VAL A 184 10.42 -6.15 11.06
C VAL A 184 10.06 -6.20 9.59
N LEU A 185 11.00 -5.87 8.71
CA LEU A 185 10.80 -6.05 7.28
C LEU A 185 10.93 -7.53 6.90
N GLY A 186 10.12 -7.94 5.94
CA GLY A 186 10.14 -9.28 5.37
C GLY A 186 11.38 -9.57 4.54
N GLU A 187 11.51 -10.81 4.09
CA GLU A 187 12.66 -11.27 3.32
C GLU A 187 12.84 -10.50 2.02
N LYS A 188 14.08 -10.08 1.74
CA LYS A 188 14.47 -9.28 0.56
C LYS A 188 13.79 -7.90 0.46
N LEU A 189 13.08 -7.46 1.49
CA LEU A 189 12.56 -6.10 1.53
C LEU A 189 13.64 -5.16 2.05
N VAL A 190 13.90 -4.10 1.30
CA VAL A 190 14.95 -3.11 1.60
C VAL A 190 14.33 -1.73 1.78
N PRO A 191 14.64 -1.03 2.88
CA PRO A 191 14.11 0.32 3.13
C PRO A 191 14.51 1.31 2.04
N MET A 192 13.56 2.18 1.65
CA MET A 192 13.80 3.31 0.76
C MET A 192 13.72 4.65 1.49
N ALA A 193 12.98 4.73 2.60
CA ALA A 193 12.84 5.95 3.37
C ALA A 193 12.58 5.66 4.86
N TYR A 194 13.01 6.60 5.70
CA TYR A 194 12.82 6.57 7.16
C TYR A 194 12.25 7.90 7.65
N ALA A 195 11.32 7.85 8.59
CA ALA A 195 10.93 9.00 9.38
C ALA A 195 12.04 9.41 10.39
N GLU A 196 11.94 10.60 10.98
CA GLU A 196 12.94 11.12 11.92
C GLU A 196 13.06 10.32 13.24
N ASP A 197 12.02 9.55 13.59
CA ASP A 197 12.04 8.63 14.76
C ASP A 197 12.67 7.27 14.43
N GLY A 198 13.05 7.04 13.18
CA GLY A 198 13.70 5.83 12.70
C GLY A 198 12.73 4.79 12.15
N LEU A 199 11.42 5.07 12.14
CA LEU A 199 10.44 4.18 11.50
C LEU A 199 10.71 4.09 9.98
N VAL A 200 10.67 2.88 9.43
CA VAL A 200 10.68 2.69 7.99
C VAL A 200 9.34 3.18 7.43
N GLU A 201 9.39 4.05 6.43
CA GLU A 201 8.20 4.65 5.79
C GLU A 201 8.00 4.17 4.35
N SER A 202 9.03 3.57 3.76
CA SER A 202 8.95 3.01 2.42
C SER A 202 9.98 1.91 2.24
N PHE A 203 9.62 0.89 1.45
CA PHE A 203 10.52 -0.21 1.10
C PHE A 203 10.25 -0.74 -0.32
N TYR A 204 11.19 -1.52 -0.84
CA TYR A 204 11.04 -2.24 -2.10
C TYR A 204 11.53 -3.68 -1.97
N LEU A 205 11.12 -4.53 -2.90
CA LEU A 205 11.67 -5.87 -3.05
C LEU A 205 12.97 -5.80 -3.84
N ASP A 206 14.07 -6.25 -3.23
CA ASP A 206 15.37 -6.36 -3.88
C ASP A 206 15.45 -7.67 -4.67
N ASP A 207 14.72 -7.71 -5.77
CA ASP A 207 14.63 -8.85 -6.69
C ASP A 207 14.35 -8.32 -8.10
N ASP A 208 15.31 -8.49 -9.00
CA ASP A 208 15.22 -8.00 -10.40
C ASP A 208 14.08 -8.65 -11.20
N THR A 209 13.45 -9.72 -10.69
CA THR A 209 12.38 -10.44 -11.38
C THR A 209 11.00 -9.85 -11.18
N GLN A 210 10.81 -9.01 -10.16
CA GLN A 210 9.51 -8.43 -9.85
C GLN A 210 9.63 -7.01 -9.30
N TRP A 211 8.86 -6.08 -9.85
CA TRP A 211 8.73 -4.72 -9.34
C TRP A 211 7.76 -4.67 -8.15
N VAL A 212 8.23 -4.35 -6.94
CA VAL A 212 7.41 -4.12 -5.75
C VAL A 212 7.87 -2.82 -5.09
N ARG A 213 6.94 -1.89 -4.84
CA ARG A 213 7.19 -0.62 -4.15
C ARG A 213 6.07 -0.36 -3.14
N CYS A 214 6.45 -0.06 -1.93
CA CYS A 214 5.56 0.06 -0.79
C CYS A 214 5.82 1.38 -0.05
N TYR A 215 4.75 2.09 0.25
CA TYR A 215 4.79 3.39 0.91
C TYR A 215 3.80 3.40 2.07
N GLN A 216 4.23 3.87 3.22
CA GLN A 216 3.35 4.00 4.39
C GLN A 216 2.43 5.21 4.26
N TRP A 217 2.86 6.24 3.54
CA TRP A 217 2.07 7.44 3.25
C TRP A 217 1.12 7.27 2.04
N HIS A 218 0.38 8.33 1.73
CA HIS A 218 -0.66 8.36 0.72
C HIS A 218 -0.33 9.31 -0.45
N PRO A 219 0.51 8.92 -1.41
CA PRO A 219 0.83 9.76 -2.57
C PRO A 219 -0.41 10.09 -3.41
N GLU A 220 -1.42 9.23 -3.43
CA GLU A 220 -2.66 9.41 -4.19
C GLU A 220 -3.54 10.56 -3.66
N MET A 221 -3.29 11.01 -2.43
CA MET A 221 -4.07 12.07 -1.79
C MET A 221 -3.46 13.47 -1.96
N GLN A 222 -2.19 13.57 -2.36
CA GLN A 222 -1.48 14.85 -2.54
C GLN A 222 -1.50 15.29 -4.00
N ASP A 223 -2.60 15.91 -4.42
CA ASP A 223 -2.72 16.50 -5.75
C ASP A 223 -1.67 17.61 -5.94
N PHE A 224 -1.16 17.74 -7.17
CA PHE A 224 -0.16 18.75 -7.55
C PHE A 224 1.21 18.64 -6.84
N ASN A 225 1.50 17.54 -6.16
CA ASN A 225 2.81 17.27 -5.59
C ASN A 225 3.65 16.48 -6.61
N GLU A 226 4.68 17.12 -7.17
CA GLU A 226 5.54 16.54 -8.21
C GLU A 226 6.21 15.22 -7.78
N ASN A 227 6.57 15.05 -6.49
CA ASN A 227 7.18 13.82 -5.99
C ASN A 227 6.17 12.67 -6.01
N MET A 228 4.95 12.95 -5.55
CA MET A 228 3.88 11.94 -5.49
C MET A 228 3.41 11.56 -6.89
N ASP A 229 3.40 12.53 -7.80
CA ASP A 229 3.08 12.32 -9.21
C ASP A 229 4.09 11.36 -9.89
N LYS A 230 5.39 11.56 -9.64
CA LYS A 230 6.45 10.68 -10.12
C LYS A 230 6.31 9.25 -9.55
N ILE A 231 6.01 9.10 -8.25
CA ILE A 231 5.81 7.80 -7.60
C ILE A 231 4.66 7.02 -8.24
N LEU A 232 3.52 7.67 -8.46
CA LEU A 232 2.35 7.04 -9.09
C LEU A 232 2.61 6.71 -10.57
N GLN A 233 3.32 7.58 -11.28
CA GLN A 233 3.68 7.35 -12.68
C GLN A 233 4.68 6.20 -12.85
N ASP A 234 5.64 6.05 -11.92
CA ASP A 234 6.61 4.94 -11.91
C ASP A 234 5.90 3.57 -11.86
N PHE A 235 4.86 3.45 -11.02
CA PHE A 235 4.04 2.24 -10.97
C PHE A 235 3.31 1.95 -12.30
N VAL A 236 2.66 2.95 -12.87
CA VAL A 236 1.95 2.74 -14.16
C VAL A 236 2.93 2.38 -15.27
N ASN A 237 4.13 2.97 -15.29
CA ASN A 237 5.18 2.62 -16.23
C ASN A 237 5.63 1.17 -16.06
N ALA A 238 5.82 0.70 -14.82
CA ALA A 238 6.15 -0.70 -14.53
C ALA A 238 5.07 -1.66 -15.05
N CYS A 239 3.78 -1.29 -14.92
CA CYS A 239 2.68 -2.08 -15.48
C CYS A 239 2.71 -2.11 -17.02
N ILE A 240 3.03 -0.98 -17.67
CA ILE A 240 3.19 -0.92 -19.14
C ILE A 240 4.35 -1.80 -19.60
N GLU A 241 5.47 -1.76 -18.90
CA GLU A 241 6.63 -2.61 -19.21
C GLU A 241 6.30 -4.10 -19.03
N ASN A 242 5.56 -4.44 -17.96
CA ASN A 242 5.13 -5.83 -17.72
C ASN A 242 4.15 -6.34 -18.79
N MET A 243 3.25 -5.48 -19.29
CA MET A 243 2.30 -5.81 -20.35
C MET A 243 3.00 -6.19 -21.67
N ASN A 244 4.21 -5.70 -21.89
CA ASN A 244 4.98 -5.92 -23.13
C ASN A 244 5.96 -7.10 -23.04
N LYS A 245 6.03 -7.79 -21.90
CA LYS A 245 6.80 -9.03 -21.70
C LYS A 245 5.98 -10.26 -22.03
#